data_5cf52ea55564c9047d823b6bd9354c26
#
_entry.id   5cf52ea55564c9047d823b6bd9354c26
#
_cell.length_a   1.000
_cell.length_b   1.000
_cell.length_c   1.000
_cell.angle_alpha   90.00
_cell.angle_beta   90.00
_cell.angle_gamma   90.00
#
_symmetry.space_group_name_H-M   'P 1'
#
loop_
_entity.id
_entity.type
_entity.pdbx_description
1 polymer ?
#
loop_
_entity_poly.entity_id
_entity_poly.type
_entity_poly.pdbx_seq_one_letter_code
_entity_poly.pdbx_strand_id
1 'polypeptide(L)'
;ARPDWEFGEVAYYHRTAYEGSADWFEDGLLASHEGAKAFLNKISGIVSLDDDDHAIAMANIRDRGRCEGPGAGGPYAFDVFDNARYADQAGMDYSLPEFFMGNSWADKYGVCYAAPILESLRKKLKPVVVKFSGKPSDPDAYITNLWQYVFRAWRGEPMGATSHFPCTFCGEGKTVSPDRIIKRIDLGGLAVDPTSDFS
;
A
#
# COMPACT_ATOMS: atom_id res chain seq x y z
N ALA A 1 -30.79 19.81 8.54
CA ALA A 1 -30.79 18.82 7.47
C ALA A 1 -29.36 18.35 7.29
N ARG A 2 -29.09 17.06 7.34
CA ARG A 2 -27.80 16.51 6.90
C ARG A 2 -27.71 16.73 5.39
N PRO A 3 -26.57 17.19 4.87
CA PRO A 3 -26.37 17.20 3.44
C PRO A 3 -26.53 15.76 2.92
N ASP A 4 -27.32 15.58 1.89
CA ASP A 4 -27.44 14.29 1.21
C ASP A 4 -26.23 14.18 0.28
N TRP A 5 -25.20 13.49 0.77
CA TRP A 5 -23.98 13.27 0.01
C TRP A 5 -24.11 12.00 -0.82
N GLU A 6 -24.83 12.05 -1.91
CA GLU A 6 -24.69 11.03 -2.95
C GLU A 6 -23.33 11.20 -3.64
N PHE A 7 -22.30 10.57 -3.05
CA PHE A 7 -21.04 10.49 -3.76
C PHE A 7 -21.17 9.53 -4.94
N GLY A 8 -20.80 10.06 -6.08
CA GLY A 8 -20.33 9.22 -7.16
C GLY A 8 -19.03 8.50 -6.79
N GLU A 9 -18.20 8.23 -7.75
CA GLU A 9 -16.86 7.73 -7.54
C GLU A 9 -15.93 8.86 -7.10
N VAL A 10 -15.02 8.56 -6.16
CA VAL A 10 -13.98 9.46 -5.66
C VAL A 10 -12.60 8.88 -5.96
N ALA A 11 -11.57 9.70 -5.87
CA ALA A 11 -10.20 9.24 -6.08
C ALA A 11 -9.59 8.69 -4.79
N TYR A 12 -8.93 7.53 -4.91
CA TYR A 12 -8.11 6.91 -3.87
C TYR A 12 -6.67 6.70 -4.34
N TYR A 13 -5.77 6.51 -3.39
CA TYR A 13 -4.33 6.46 -3.60
C TYR A 13 -3.75 5.23 -2.90
N HIS A 14 -3.40 4.19 -3.68
CA HIS A 14 -2.80 2.96 -3.18
C HIS A 14 -1.28 3.05 -3.29
N ARG A 15 -0.58 2.84 -2.17
CA ARG A 15 0.88 2.79 -2.12
C ARG A 15 1.38 1.38 -2.36
N THR A 16 2.35 1.22 -3.29
CA THR A 16 3.00 -0.05 -3.58
C THR A 16 4.35 0.17 -4.25
N ALA A 17 5.00 -0.89 -4.73
CA ALA A 17 6.20 -0.82 -5.54
C ALA A 17 6.10 -1.73 -6.76
N TYR A 18 6.85 -1.39 -7.83
CA TYR A 18 6.88 -2.14 -9.09
C TYR A 18 8.24 -1.94 -9.79
N GLU A 19 8.55 -2.77 -10.79
CA GLU A 19 9.82 -2.65 -11.52
C GLU A 19 9.82 -1.56 -12.61
N GLY A 20 8.66 -1.00 -12.94
CA GLY A 20 8.49 0.07 -13.92
C GLY A 20 7.72 -0.33 -15.18
N SER A 21 7.35 -1.61 -15.38
CA SER A 21 6.59 -2.03 -16.54
C SER A 21 5.11 -1.61 -16.47
N ALA A 22 4.50 -1.47 -17.66
CA ALA A 22 3.06 -1.18 -17.75
C ALA A 22 2.21 -2.35 -17.26
N ASP A 23 2.70 -3.57 -17.48
CA ASP A 23 1.97 -4.82 -17.27
C ASP A 23 1.85 -5.20 -15.79
N TRP A 24 2.57 -4.48 -14.91
CA TRP A 24 2.51 -4.74 -13.48
C TRP A 24 1.09 -4.63 -12.90
N PHE A 25 0.28 -3.75 -13.49
CA PHE A 25 -1.09 -3.48 -13.06
C PHE A 25 -2.14 -3.88 -14.11
N GLU A 26 -1.83 -4.82 -14.99
CA GLU A 26 -2.76 -5.27 -16.04
C GLU A 26 -4.03 -5.92 -15.48
N ASP A 27 -3.91 -6.59 -14.32
CA ASP A 27 -5.02 -7.20 -13.58
C ASP A 27 -5.68 -6.23 -12.60
N GLY A 28 -5.26 -4.95 -12.57
CA GLY A 28 -5.74 -3.96 -11.60
C GLY A 28 -5.01 -4.03 -10.25
N LEU A 29 -5.71 -3.61 -9.18
CA LEU A 29 -5.23 -3.78 -7.81
C LEU A 29 -5.95 -4.96 -7.19
N LEU A 30 -5.26 -6.08 -7.11
CA LEU A 30 -5.81 -7.34 -6.63
C LEU A 30 -6.13 -7.29 -5.13
N ALA A 31 -7.08 -8.09 -4.71
CA ALA A 31 -7.35 -8.33 -3.30
C ALA A 31 -6.11 -8.86 -2.56
N SER A 32 -6.02 -8.65 -1.24
CA SER A 32 -4.79 -8.90 -0.46
C SER A 32 -4.14 -10.25 -0.73
N HIS A 33 -4.93 -11.33 -0.73
CA HIS A 33 -4.40 -12.67 -0.91
C HIS A 33 -3.92 -12.95 -2.33
N GLU A 34 -4.72 -12.61 -3.33
CA GLU A 34 -4.38 -12.73 -4.74
C GLU A 34 -3.25 -11.79 -5.11
N GLY A 35 -3.29 -10.56 -4.60
CA GLY A 35 -2.25 -9.55 -4.79
C GLY A 35 -0.90 -9.99 -4.23
N ALA A 36 -0.89 -10.59 -3.04
CA ALA A 36 0.33 -11.11 -2.43
C ALA A 36 0.94 -12.25 -3.25
N LYS A 37 0.13 -13.20 -3.75
CA LYS A 37 0.59 -14.27 -4.63
C LYS A 37 1.11 -13.74 -5.97
N ALA A 38 0.37 -12.83 -6.60
CA ALA A 38 0.77 -12.22 -7.86
C ALA A 38 2.09 -11.45 -7.71
N PHE A 39 2.25 -10.71 -6.60
CA PHE A 39 3.49 -10.02 -6.28
C PHE A 39 4.64 -11.01 -6.10
N LEU A 40 4.47 -12.08 -5.31
CA LEU A 40 5.49 -13.11 -5.12
C LEU A 40 5.94 -13.74 -6.45
N ASN A 41 4.98 -14.06 -7.33
CA ASN A 41 5.29 -14.60 -8.66
C ASN A 41 6.08 -13.60 -9.52
N LYS A 42 5.68 -12.32 -9.53
CA LYS A 42 6.36 -11.28 -10.31
C LYS A 42 7.79 -11.05 -9.83
N ILE A 43 8.01 -11.01 -8.52
CA ILE A 43 9.35 -10.79 -7.97
C ILE A 43 10.29 -11.98 -8.10
N SER A 44 9.78 -13.21 -8.25
CA SER A 44 10.61 -14.41 -8.45
C SER A 44 11.48 -14.32 -9.72
N GLY A 45 11.07 -13.51 -10.71
CA GLY A 45 11.88 -13.16 -11.86
C GLY A 45 12.88 -12.00 -11.64
N ILE A 46 12.74 -11.29 -10.51
CA ILE A 46 13.51 -10.07 -10.23
C ILE A 46 14.59 -10.32 -9.17
N VAL A 47 14.24 -11.05 -8.11
CA VAL A 47 15.15 -11.42 -7.01
C VAL A 47 15.28 -12.93 -6.93
N SER A 48 16.44 -13.40 -6.47
CA SER A 48 16.61 -14.83 -6.20
C SER A 48 15.90 -15.19 -4.91
N LEU A 49 14.94 -16.09 -5.02
CA LEU A 49 14.26 -16.73 -3.90
C LEU A 49 14.61 -18.21 -3.95
N ASP A 50 15.10 -18.76 -2.86
CA ASP A 50 15.24 -20.22 -2.76
C ASP A 50 13.91 -20.88 -2.37
N ASP A 51 13.89 -22.22 -2.35
CA ASP A 51 12.67 -22.98 -2.06
C ASP A 51 12.11 -22.69 -0.66
N ASP A 52 12.99 -22.46 0.32
CA ASP A 52 12.60 -22.12 1.69
C ASP A 52 11.99 -20.72 1.75
N ASP A 53 12.58 -19.74 1.06
CA ASP A 53 12.02 -18.37 0.97
C ASP A 53 10.61 -18.39 0.41
N HIS A 54 10.43 -19.14 -0.68
CA HIS A 54 9.13 -19.29 -1.31
C HIS A 54 8.13 -19.98 -0.39
N ALA A 55 8.55 -21.05 0.30
CA ALA A 55 7.70 -21.78 1.23
C ALA A 55 7.27 -20.92 2.42
N ILE A 56 8.18 -20.14 3.02
CA ILE A 56 7.90 -19.22 4.12
C ILE A 56 6.93 -18.13 3.65
N ALA A 57 7.19 -17.49 2.50
CA ALA A 57 6.34 -16.46 1.95
C ALA A 57 4.91 -16.98 1.71
N MET A 58 4.78 -18.15 1.09
CA MET A 58 3.48 -18.79 0.84
C MET A 58 2.75 -19.18 2.12
N ALA A 59 3.47 -19.60 3.18
CA ALA A 59 2.87 -19.86 4.48
C ALA A 59 2.31 -18.59 5.09
N ASN A 60 3.09 -17.48 5.09
CA ASN A 60 2.66 -16.19 5.62
C ASN A 60 1.44 -15.63 4.86
N ILE A 61 1.42 -15.76 3.52
CA ILE A 61 0.26 -15.35 2.71
C ILE A 61 -0.99 -16.13 3.11
N ARG A 62 -0.88 -17.46 3.32
CA ARG A 62 -2.01 -18.31 3.73
C ARG A 62 -2.51 -17.98 5.12
N ASP A 63 -1.60 -17.78 6.07
CA ASP A 63 -1.94 -17.51 7.47
C ASP A 63 -2.63 -16.14 7.60
N ARG A 64 -2.16 -15.14 6.85
CA ARG A 64 -2.81 -13.84 6.79
C ARG A 64 -4.22 -13.94 6.21
N GLY A 65 -4.41 -14.64 5.10
CA GLY A 65 -5.73 -14.86 4.51
C GLY A 65 -6.73 -15.58 5.44
N ARG A 66 -6.23 -16.36 6.42
CA ARG A 66 -7.09 -16.95 7.46
C ARG A 66 -7.46 -15.97 8.58
N CYS A 67 -6.60 -14.99 8.86
CA CYS A 67 -6.83 -13.97 9.87
C CYS A 67 -7.73 -12.83 9.37
N GLU A 68 -7.73 -12.58 8.07
CA GLU A 68 -8.64 -11.63 7.43
C GLU A 68 -10.04 -12.26 7.39
N GLY A 69 -11.00 -11.67 8.12
CA GLY A 69 -12.39 -12.12 8.12
C GLY A 69 -13.07 -11.86 6.76
N PRO A 70 -14.30 -12.40 6.57
CA PRO A 70 -15.11 -12.12 5.38
C PRO A 70 -15.31 -10.61 5.20
N GLY A 71 -14.99 -10.08 4.02
CA GLY A 71 -15.08 -8.65 3.73
C GLY A 71 -13.92 -7.81 4.24
N ALA A 72 -12.95 -8.40 4.95
CA ALA A 72 -11.65 -7.81 5.19
C ALA A 72 -10.70 -8.21 4.05
N GLY A 73 -9.82 -7.37 3.70
CA GLY A 73 -8.85 -7.64 2.64
C GLY A 73 -8.78 -6.50 1.62
N GLY A 74 -7.55 -6.13 1.29
CA GLY A 74 -7.25 -5.05 0.36
C GLY A 74 -7.86 -5.21 -1.04
N PRO A 75 -7.49 -4.31 -1.94
CA PRO A 75 -6.47 -3.29 -1.71
C PRO A 75 -6.92 -2.24 -0.70
N TYR A 76 -5.96 -1.78 0.13
CA TYR A 76 -6.16 -0.64 1.03
C TYR A 76 -5.61 0.62 0.39
N ALA A 77 -6.27 1.76 0.59
CA ALA A 77 -5.83 3.01 -0.01
C ALA A 77 -6.19 4.23 0.85
N PHE A 78 -5.51 5.33 0.57
CA PHE A 78 -5.66 6.62 1.24
C PHE A 78 -6.59 7.53 0.45
N ASP A 79 -7.29 8.44 1.14
CA ASP A 79 -8.14 9.47 0.53
C ASP A 79 -7.33 10.59 -0.11
N VAL A 80 -6.09 10.80 0.36
CA VAL A 80 -5.26 11.93 0.00
C VAL A 80 -3.91 11.43 -0.52
N PHE A 81 -3.43 12.04 -1.62
CA PHE A 81 -2.16 11.67 -2.24
C PHE A 81 -0.97 11.78 -1.27
N ASP A 82 -0.90 12.85 -0.47
CA ASP A 82 0.22 13.06 0.44
C ASP A 82 0.29 11.98 1.52
N ASN A 83 -0.84 11.44 1.97
CA ASN A 83 -0.86 10.32 2.91
C ASN A 83 -0.25 9.05 2.31
N ALA A 84 -0.57 8.75 1.05
CA ALA A 84 0.03 7.64 0.33
C ALA A 84 1.52 7.90 0.04
N ARG A 85 1.90 9.13 -0.30
CA ARG A 85 3.27 9.54 -0.60
C ARG A 85 4.19 9.37 0.61
N TYR A 86 3.73 9.78 1.78
CA TYR A 86 4.51 9.77 3.03
C TYR A 86 4.20 8.60 3.94
N ALA A 87 3.48 7.58 3.46
CA ALA A 87 3.06 6.43 4.26
C ALA A 87 4.23 5.72 4.96
N ASP A 88 5.38 5.61 4.29
CA ASP A 88 6.57 4.94 4.83
C ASP A 88 7.15 5.65 6.06
N GLN A 89 6.90 6.95 6.23
CA GLN A 89 7.34 7.72 7.40
C GLN A 89 6.60 7.34 8.68
N ALA A 90 5.49 6.63 8.57
CA ALA A 90 4.75 6.09 9.72
C ALA A 90 5.39 4.84 10.35
N GLY A 91 6.60 4.46 9.92
CA GLY A 91 7.34 3.32 10.45
C GLY A 91 6.96 1.96 9.84
N MET A 92 6.10 1.94 8.85
CA MET A 92 5.72 0.75 8.07
C MET A 92 6.08 0.95 6.60
N ASP A 93 6.68 -0.07 5.99
CA ASP A 93 6.99 -0.04 4.55
C ASP A 93 5.75 -0.43 3.74
N TYR A 94 4.89 0.52 3.45
CA TYR A 94 3.70 0.32 2.62
C TYR A 94 4.00 0.00 1.15
N SER A 95 5.27 0.06 0.75
CA SER A 95 5.67 -0.26 -0.62
C SER A 95 5.82 -1.76 -0.85
N LEU A 96 6.01 -2.54 0.21
CA LEU A 96 6.26 -3.97 0.13
C LEU A 96 5.21 -4.76 0.92
N PRO A 97 4.81 -5.93 0.41
CA PRO A 97 3.81 -6.76 1.08
C PRO A 97 4.27 -7.25 2.45
N GLU A 98 3.33 -7.27 3.38
CA GLU A 98 3.56 -7.65 4.78
C GLU A 98 3.97 -9.12 4.98
N PHE A 99 3.79 -10.00 3.99
CA PHE A 99 4.21 -11.41 4.10
C PHE A 99 5.75 -11.57 4.19
N PHE A 100 6.51 -10.51 3.91
CA PHE A 100 7.95 -10.46 4.20
C PHE A 100 8.27 -10.12 5.65
N MET A 101 7.27 -9.87 6.47
CA MET A 101 7.40 -9.59 7.90
C MET A 101 6.86 -10.78 8.70
N GLY A 102 7.33 -10.94 9.93
CA GLY A 102 6.85 -11.95 10.87
C GLY A 102 7.92 -12.92 11.34
N ASN A 103 7.61 -13.62 12.43
CA ASN A 103 8.55 -14.51 13.13
C ASN A 103 9.00 -15.71 12.29
N SER A 104 8.21 -16.11 11.28
CA SER A 104 8.56 -17.19 10.36
C SER A 104 9.88 -16.97 9.60
N TRP A 105 10.35 -15.73 9.50
CA TRP A 105 11.64 -15.38 8.91
C TRP A 105 12.81 -15.45 9.90
N ALA A 106 12.52 -15.45 11.20
CA ALA A 106 13.56 -15.41 12.24
C ALA A 106 14.45 -16.67 12.24
N ASP A 107 13.87 -17.83 11.96
CA ASP A 107 14.64 -19.09 11.92
C ASP A 107 15.65 -19.09 10.77
N LYS A 108 15.34 -18.44 9.66
CA LYS A 108 16.21 -18.38 8.47
C LYS A 108 17.20 -17.21 8.52
N TYR A 109 16.74 -16.03 8.91
CA TYR A 109 17.53 -14.81 8.80
C TYR A 109 17.94 -14.18 10.15
N GLY A 110 17.52 -14.77 11.27
CA GLY A 110 17.81 -14.25 12.61
C GLY A 110 17.04 -12.98 12.99
N VAL A 111 16.14 -12.50 12.11
CA VAL A 111 15.30 -11.32 12.32
C VAL A 111 13.89 -11.58 11.81
N CYS A 112 12.89 -10.92 12.43
CA CYS A 112 11.47 -11.14 12.11
C CYS A 112 11.04 -10.53 10.76
N TYR A 113 11.90 -10.56 9.76
CA TYR A 113 11.62 -10.12 8.40
C TYR A 113 12.65 -10.68 7.41
N ALA A 114 12.28 -10.73 6.13
CA ALA A 114 13.11 -11.26 5.03
C ALA A 114 14.18 -10.24 4.58
N ALA A 115 15.12 -9.89 5.48
CA ALA A 115 16.08 -8.80 5.29
C ALA A 115 16.81 -8.80 3.93
N PRO A 116 17.46 -9.90 3.47
CA PRO A 116 18.17 -9.90 2.19
C PRO A 116 17.25 -9.70 0.98
N ILE A 117 16.03 -10.26 1.05
CA ILE A 117 15.04 -10.13 -0.01
C ILE A 117 14.56 -8.69 -0.08
N LEU A 118 14.17 -8.09 1.04
CA LEU A 118 13.70 -6.71 1.12
C LEU A 118 14.76 -5.72 0.65
N GLU A 119 16.03 -5.92 1.03
CA GLU A 119 17.13 -5.09 0.54
C GLU A 119 17.30 -5.18 -0.99
N SER A 120 17.19 -6.38 -1.55
CA SER A 120 17.25 -6.59 -2.98
C SER A 120 16.06 -5.96 -3.71
N LEU A 121 14.85 -6.10 -3.17
CA LEU A 121 13.64 -5.50 -3.73
C LEU A 121 13.69 -3.98 -3.74
N ARG A 122 14.13 -3.34 -2.64
CA ARG A 122 14.29 -1.87 -2.56
C ARG A 122 15.25 -1.31 -3.61
N LYS A 123 16.24 -2.09 -4.05
CA LYS A 123 17.17 -1.70 -5.13
C LYS A 123 16.57 -1.84 -6.52
N LYS A 124 15.60 -2.73 -6.71
CA LYS A 124 15.08 -3.11 -8.03
C LYS A 124 13.67 -2.59 -8.30
N LEU A 125 12.87 -2.41 -7.27
CA LEU A 125 11.52 -1.87 -7.40
C LEU A 125 11.51 -0.36 -7.11
N LYS A 126 10.58 0.32 -7.78
CA LYS A 126 10.33 1.75 -7.61
C LYS A 126 9.06 1.94 -6.80
N PRO A 127 9.07 2.80 -5.78
CA PRO A 127 7.85 3.14 -5.05
C PRO A 127 6.89 3.92 -5.96
N VAL A 128 5.62 3.54 -5.92
CA VAL A 128 4.56 4.11 -6.77
C VAL A 128 3.29 4.32 -5.97
N VAL A 129 2.56 5.38 -6.30
CA VAL A 129 1.19 5.57 -5.87
C VAL A 129 0.27 5.36 -7.06
N VAL A 130 -0.65 4.42 -6.95
CA VAL A 130 -1.69 4.16 -7.95
C VAL A 130 -2.94 4.93 -7.55
N LYS A 131 -3.30 5.94 -8.36
CA LYS A 131 -4.57 6.67 -8.24
C LYS A 131 -5.65 5.90 -8.98
N PHE A 132 -6.75 5.63 -8.31
CA PHE A 132 -7.91 4.94 -8.90
C PHE A 132 -9.24 5.54 -8.43
N SER A 133 -10.34 5.20 -9.12
CA SER A 133 -11.68 5.59 -8.70
C SER A 133 -12.36 4.48 -7.89
N GLY A 134 -13.12 4.89 -6.87
CA GLY A 134 -13.89 3.98 -6.03
C GLY A 134 -15.04 4.68 -5.32
N LYS A 135 -15.97 3.92 -4.77
CA LYS A 135 -17.02 4.46 -3.91
C LYS A 135 -16.54 4.45 -2.45
N PRO A 136 -16.77 5.53 -1.68
CA PRO A 136 -16.49 5.50 -0.26
C PRO A 136 -17.36 4.45 0.45
N SER A 137 -16.71 3.57 1.22
CA SER A 137 -17.42 2.64 2.10
C SER A 137 -18.06 3.38 3.30
N ASP A 138 -17.40 4.46 3.74
CA ASP A 138 -17.91 5.39 4.75
C ASP A 138 -17.75 6.83 4.22
N PRO A 139 -18.84 7.41 3.64
CA PRO A 139 -18.82 8.77 3.12
C PRO A 139 -18.54 9.85 4.18
N ASP A 140 -19.02 9.67 5.41
CA ASP A 140 -18.81 10.65 6.48
C ASP A 140 -17.34 10.67 6.92
N ALA A 141 -16.72 9.50 7.05
CA ALA A 141 -15.29 9.40 7.33
C ALA A 141 -14.45 10.00 6.20
N TYR A 142 -14.78 9.71 4.95
CA TYR A 142 -14.08 10.27 3.78
C TYR A 142 -14.10 11.80 3.79
N ILE A 143 -15.27 12.41 3.99
CA ILE A 143 -15.40 13.87 4.05
C ILE A 143 -14.61 14.44 5.24
N THR A 144 -14.73 13.81 6.40
CA THR A 144 -14.02 14.26 7.60
C THR A 144 -12.52 14.31 7.35
N ASN A 145 -11.95 13.29 6.71
CA ASN A 145 -10.55 13.23 6.37
C ASN A 145 -10.15 14.32 5.36
N LEU A 146 -10.98 14.55 4.33
CA LEU A 146 -10.71 15.64 3.38
C LEU A 146 -10.74 17.02 4.04
N TRP A 147 -11.69 17.28 4.94
CA TRP A 147 -11.74 18.56 5.68
C TRP A 147 -10.53 18.73 6.59
N GLN A 148 -10.11 17.68 7.28
CA GLN A 148 -8.90 17.73 8.09
C GLN A 148 -7.67 18.03 7.23
N TYR A 149 -7.55 17.40 6.06
CA TYR A 149 -6.46 17.68 5.12
C TYR A 149 -6.48 19.15 4.67
N VAL A 150 -7.62 19.64 4.19
CA VAL A 150 -7.76 21.03 3.71
C VAL A 150 -7.43 22.01 4.83
N PHE A 151 -7.90 21.77 6.06
CA PHE A 151 -7.66 22.63 7.22
C PHE A 151 -6.16 22.69 7.56
N ARG A 152 -5.46 21.56 7.57
CA ARG A 152 -4.02 21.50 7.81
C ARG A 152 -3.22 22.20 6.70
N ALA A 153 -3.56 21.91 5.45
CA ALA A 153 -2.93 22.56 4.30
C ALA A 153 -3.12 24.08 4.34
N TRP A 154 -4.31 24.55 4.72
CA TRP A 154 -4.60 25.98 4.89
C TRP A 154 -3.77 26.62 6.01
N ARG A 155 -3.50 25.89 7.10
CA ARG A 155 -2.62 26.33 8.19
C ARG A 155 -1.14 26.27 7.85
N GLY A 156 -0.75 25.74 6.71
CA GLY A 156 0.64 25.50 6.35
C GLY A 156 1.31 24.43 7.19
N GLU A 157 0.54 23.54 7.80
CA GLU A 157 1.09 22.42 8.58
C GLU A 157 1.75 21.42 7.62
N PRO A 158 2.99 20.97 7.91
CA PRO A 158 3.66 19.98 7.07
C PRO A 158 2.87 18.68 7.06
N MET A 159 2.67 18.11 5.86
CA MET A 159 2.14 16.78 5.70
C MET A 159 3.31 15.80 5.79
N GLY A 160 3.26 14.90 6.75
CA GLY A 160 4.35 13.95 7.01
C GLY A 160 3.95 12.86 7.99
N ALA A 161 4.93 12.15 8.55
CA ALA A 161 4.75 10.99 9.43
C ALA A 161 3.79 11.17 10.62
N THR A 162 3.64 12.41 11.08
CA THR A 162 2.71 12.75 12.18
C THR A 162 1.27 12.92 11.74
N SER A 163 1.01 12.95 10.43
CA SER A 163 -0.33 13.08 9.86
C SER A 163 -0.95 11.69 9.68
N HIS A 164 -1.24 10.99 10.77
CA HIS A 164 -1.86 9.68 10.73
C HIS A 164 -3.29 9.81 10.21
N PHE A 165 -3.45 9.61 8.91
CA PHE A 165 -4.74 9.35 8.33
C PHE A 165 -4.84 7.85 8.04
N PRO A 166 -5.82 7.14 8.61
CA PRO A 166 -6.01 5.74 8.32
C PRO A 166 -6.29 5.54 6.82
N CYS A 167 -5.96 4.35 6.31
CA CYS A 167 -6.51 3.92 5.04
C CYS A 167 -8.04 3.87 5.18
N THR A 168 -8.75 4.65 4.37
CA THR A 168 -10.21 4.72 4.43
C THR A 168 -10.88 3.90 3.36
N PHE A 169 -10.15 3.54 2.30
CA PHE A 169 -10.62 2.57 1.33
C PHE A 169 -10.16 1.17 1.71
N CYS A 170 -11.12 0.25 1.78
CA CYS A 170 -10.89 -1.18 1.85
C CYS A 170 -11.61 -1.84 0.67
N GLY A 171 -10.90 -2.64 -0.11
CA GLY A 171 -11.46 -3.37 -1.26
C GLY A 171 -12.42 -4.49 -0.86
N GLU A 172 -12.56 -4.80 0.43
CA GLU A 172 -13.42 -5.87 0.94
C GLU A 172 -13.17 -7.22 0.26
N GLY A 173 -11.92 -7.52 -0.03
CA GLY A 173 -11.52 -8.72 -0.76
C GLY A 173 -11.86 -8.71 -2.26
N LYS A 174 -12.18 -7.54 -2.83
CA LYS A 174 -12.47 -7.37 -4.26
C LYS A 174 -11.33 -6.64 -4.96
N THR A 175 -11.04 -7.06 -6.17
CA THR A 175 -10.08 -6.39 -7.05
C THR A 175 -10.62 -5.04 -7.51
N VAL A 176 -9.77 -4.01 -7.51
CA VAL A 176 -10.02 -2.78 -8.26
C VAL A 176 -9.62 -3.03 -9.71
N SER A 177 -10.61 -3.02 -10.59
CA SER A 177 -10.44 -3.31 -12.02
C SER A 177 -9.46 -2.32 -12.71
N PRO A 178 -8.71 -2.75 -13.74
CA PRO A 178 -7.73 -1.90 -14.43
C PRO A 178 -8.34 -0.61 -15.03
N ASP A 179 -9.58 -0.66 -15.50
CA ASP A 179 -10.29 0.50 -16.06
C ASP A 179 -10.59 1.59 -15.02
N ARG A 180 -10.53 1.26 -13.74
CA ARG A 180 -10.63 2.21 -12.63
C ARG A 180 -9.31 2.88 -12.28
N ILE A 181 -8.18 2.40 -12.78
CA ILE A 181 -6.87 3.02 -12.57
C ILE A 181 -6.78 4.29 -13.41
N ILE A 182 -6.72 5.44 -12.72
CA ILE A 182 -6.65 6.75 -13.36
C ILE A 182 -5.20 7.09 -13.73
N LYS A 183 -4.26 6.83 -12.82
CA LYS A 183 -2.87 7.23 -12.99
C LYS A 183 -1.93 6.44 -12.06
N ARG A 184 -0.72 6.18 -12.55
CA ARG A 184 0.44 5.75 -11.76
C ARG A 184 1.35 6.94 -11.53
N ILE A 185 1.81 7.14 -10.30
CA ILE A 185 2.63 8.28 -9.89
C ILE A 185 3.90 7.73 -9.24
N ASP A 186 5.00 7.74 -10.00
CA ASP A 186 6.30 7.28 -9.51
C ASP A 186 6.82 8.24 -8.43
N LEU A 187 7.29 7.69 -7.33
CA LEU A 187 7.85 8.46 -6.22
C LEU A 187 9.39 8.51 -6.23
N GLY A 188 10.03 7.78 -7.13
CA GLY A 188 11.49 7.65 -7.20
C GLY A 188 12.29 8.91 -7.59
N GLY A 189 11.61 10.02 -7.89
CA GLY A 189 12.25 11.34 -8.11
C GLY A 189 11.95 12.37 -7.03
N LEU A 190 11.14 11.99 -6.06
CA LEU A 190 10.80 12.83 -4.93
C LEU A 190 11.74 12.42 -3.78
N ALA A 191 12.94 13.03 -3.75
CA ALA A 191 13.86 12.84 -2.64
C ALA A 191 13.06 12.98 -1.32
N VAL A 192 12.97 11.88 -0.59
CA VAL A 192 12.65 11.95 0.84
C VAL A 192 13.85 12.67 1.41
N ASP A 193 13.69 13.92 1.82
CA ASP A 193 14.73 14.64 2.55
C ASP A 193 14.95 13.89 3.87
N PRO A 194 16.07 13.16 4.03
CA PRO A 194 16.30 12.36 5.24
C PRO A 194 16.67 13.23 6.45
N THR A 195 16.62 14.56 6.29
CA THR A 195 17.09 15.52 7.29
C THR A 195 15.99 16.32 8.00
N SER A 196 14.75 15.81 8.08
CA SER A 196 13.86 16.33 9.12
C SER A 196 14.27 15.70 10.46
N ASP A 197 15.32 16.30 11.04
CA ASP A 197 15.78 16.02 12.39
C ASP A 197 14.62 15.98 13.37
N PHE A 198 14.52 14.84 14.07
CA PHE A 198 13.80 14.75 15.32
C PHE A 198 14.60 15.55 16.36
N SER A 199 14.23 16.78 16.57
CA SER A 199 14.65 17.59 17.72
C SER A 199 13.43 17.97 18.55
#